data_294d9a86cfd72253600cf3d67af98d46
#
_entry.id   294d9a86cfd72253600cf3d67af98d46
#
_cell.length_a   1.000
_cell.length_b   1.000
_cell.length_c   1.000
_cell.angle_alpha   90.00
_cell.angle_beta   90.00
_cell.angle_gamma   90.00
#
_symmetry.space_group_name_H-M   'P 1'
#
loop_
_entity.id
_entity.type
_entity.pdbx_description
1 polymer ?
#
loop_
_entity_poly.entity_id
_entity_poly.type
_entity_poly.pdbx_seq_one_letter_code
_entity_poly.pdbx_strand_id
1 'polypeptide(L)'
;EAEINSIDDIIQLTEKYKLDPEIKYNINMKALHNIKEPLQELNNMIGMTELKNNIVDQILYFVQELHKNKSDSGVTGETTLSGDFMHTVIYGPPGTGKTEIAKMMGNIYSKIGILNKGTFKKVTRSDLIAGYLGQTAIKTRDVIKEALGGVLFIDEAYALGNTDKKDIFSKECIDTLCEGLSDNKENLMVIIAGYETELNDCFFNYNQGLDSRFTWRFKTDNYSSEDLYKIFVKKVRDIGWELHEESKITSDFSFLI
;
A
#
# COMPACT_ATOMS: atom_id res chain seq x y z
N GLU A 1 9.42 27.69 -2.99
CA GLU A 1 8.57 26.53 -2.65
C GLU A 1 8.38 25.71 -3.92
N ALA A 2 8.54 24.39 -3.85
CA ALA A 2 8.25 23.49 -4.96
C ALA A 2 6.86 22.88 -4.72
N GLU A 3 5.97 23.00 -5.69
CA GLU A 3 4.74 22.22 -5.71
C GLU A 3 5.04 20.80 -6.17
N ILE A 4 4.60 19.82 -5.41
CA ILE A 4 4.79 18.39 -5.70
C ILE A 4 3.40 17.76 -5.79
N ASN A 5 3.00 17.37 -7.01
CA ASN A 5 1.69 16.81 -7.30
C ASN A 5 1.79 15.41 -7.94
N SER A 6 3.00 14.99 -8.34
CA SER A 6 3.23 13.76 -9.06
C SER A 6 4.53 13.07 -8.63
N ILE A 7 4.66 11.80 -9.01
CA ILE A 7 5.92 11.04 -8.82
C ILE A 7 7.08 11.72 -9.57
N ASP A 8 6.81 12.25 -10.76
CA ASP A 8 7.83 12.94 -11.57
C ASP A 8 8.38 14.16 -10.85
N ASP A 9 7.55 14.91 -10.13
CA ASP A 9 7.99 16.08 -9.36
C ASP A 9 8.97 15.68 -8.25
N ILE A 10 8.71 14.55 -7.55
CA ILE A 10 9.64 14.03 -6.54
C ILE A 10 10.96 13.62 -7.19
N ILE A 11 10.91 12.92 -8.34
CA ILE A 11 12.11 12.50 -9.07
C ILE A 11 12.92 13.72 -9.49
N GLN A 12 12.30 14.73 -10.11
CA GLN A 12 12.95 15.98 -10.50
C GLN A 12 13.55 16.73 -9.31
N LEU A 13 12.85 16.73 -8.16
CA LEU A 13 13.37 17.33 -6.93
C LEU A 13 14.70 16.67 -6.50
N THR A 14 14.77 15.33 -6.56
CA THR A 14 16.00 14.59 -6.21
C THR A 14 17.13 14.80 -7.24
N GLU A 15 16.81 15.12 -8.48
CA GLU A 15 17.80 15.44 -9.52
C GLU A 15 18.34 16.85 -9.38
N LYS A 16 17.47 17.78 -9.06
CA LYS A 16 17.79 19.19 -8.88
C LYS A 16 18.62 19.47 -7.61
N TYR A 17 18.29 18.80 -6.51
CA TYR A 17 18.94 18.98 -5.22
C TYR A 17 19.74 17.73 -4.83
N LYS A 18 21.06 17.81 -5.01
CA LYS A 18 21.97 16.76 -4.56
C LYS A 18 22.07 16.75 -3.04
N LEU A 19 22.37 15.60 -2.46
CA LEU A 19 22.61 15.50 -1.01
C LEU A 19 23.88 16.28 -0.66
N ASP A 20 23.72 17.34 0.10
CA ASP A 20 24.81 18.16 0.63
C ASP A 20 24.69 18.16 2.16
N PRO A 21 25.70 17.66 2.89
CA PRO A 21 25.70 17.62 4.35
C PRO A 21 25.65 19.02 5.00
N GLU A 22 26.06 20.06 4.30
CA GLU A 22 26.08 21.43 4.81
C GLU A 22 24.73 22.15 4.64
N ILE A 23 23.84 21.62 3.79
CA ILE A 23 22.54 22.21 3.53
C ILE A 23 21.49 21.57 4.42
N LYS A 24 20.82 22.38 5.22
CA LYS A 24 19.67 21.95 6.01
C LYS A 24 18.38 22.07 5.20
N TYR A 25 17.82 20.94 4.82
CA TYR A 25 16.53 20.86 4.15
C TYR A 25 15.39 20.82 5.18
N ASN A 26 14.22 21.32 4.80
CA ASN A 26 13.00 21.24 5.62
C ASN A 26 12.24 19.89 5.49
N ILE A 27 12.77 18.99 4.67
CA ILE A 27 12.27 17.64 4.45
C ILE A 27 13.43 16.65 4.50
N ASN A 28 13.12 15.37 4.68
CA ASN A 28 14.14 14.32 4.67
C ASN A 28 14.60 14.01 3.23
N MET A 29 15.53 14.83 2.70
CA MET A 29 16.08 14.67 1.35
C MET A 29 16.78 13.31 1.16
N LYS A 30 17.42 12.76 2.19
CA LYS A 30 18.05 11.45 2.12
C LYS A 30 17.02 10.35 1.86
N ALA A 31 15.88 10.41 2.54
CA ALA A 31 14.77 9.48 2.32
C ALA A 31 14.24 9.58 0.88
N LEU A 32 14.06 10.80 0.34
CA LEU A 32 13.62 11.00 -1.05
C LEU A 32 14.61 10.43 -2.06
N HIS A 33 15.91 10.62 -1.87
CA HIS A 33 16.92 10.02 -2.75
C HIS A 33 16.91 8.49 -2.69
N ASN A 34 16.69 7.90 -1.51
CA ASN A 34 16.64 6.44 -1.35
C ASN A 34 15.48 5.80 -2.11
N ILE A 35 14.38 6.52 -2.28
CA ILE A 35 13.18 6.00 -2.96
C ILE A 35 13.10 6.32 -4.44
N LYS A 36 14.09 7.01 -5.02
CA LYS A 36 14.08 7.40 -6.43
C LYS A 36 13.83 6.22 -7.36
N GLU A 37 14.57 5.13 -7.18
CA GLU A 37 14.45 3.91 -8.00
C GLU A 37 13.06 3.26 -7.89
N PRO A 38 12.52 2.93 -6.68
CA PRO A 38 11.16 2.39 -6.58
C PRO A 38 10.07 3.37 -7.04
N LEU A 39 10.28 4.68 -6.96
CA LEU A 39 9.36 5.64 -7.55
C LEU A 39 9.35 5.59 -9.08
N GLN A 40 10.51 5.39 -9.71
CA GLN A 40 10.59 5.19 -11.15
C GLN A 40 9.88 3.90 -11.57
N GLU A 41 10.03 2.81 -10.81
CA GLU A 41 9.30 1.56 -11.06
C GLU A 41 7.78 1.77 -10.97
N LEU A 42 7.30 2.46 -9.94
CA LEU A 42 5.89 2.80 -9.75
C LEU A 42 5.39 3.71 -10.88
N ASN A 43 6.19 4.70 -11.29
CA ASN A 43 5.84 5.61 -12.37
C ASN A 43 5.72 4.90 -13.73
N ASN A 44 6.55 3.88 -13.96
CA ASN A 44 6.54 3.04 -15.16
C ASN A 44 5.37 2.02 -15.21
N MET A 45 4.58 1.90 -14.15
CA MET A 45 3.32 1.17 -14.22
C MET A 45 2.35 1.91 -15.13
N ILE A 46 1.63 1.17 -15.97
CA ILE A 46 0.67 1.75 -16.91
C ILE A 46 -0.63 2.06 -16.17
N GLY A 47 -1.21 3.22 -16.44
CA GLY A 47 -2.46 3.68 -15.83
C GLY A 47 -2.32 4.09 -14.36
N MET A 48 -3.43 4.03 -13.62
CA MET A 48 -3.53 4.28 -12.17
C MET A 48 -3.04 5.65 -11.72
N THR A 49 -3.36 6.68 -12.49
CA THR A 49 -2.85 8.05 -12.23
C THR A 49 -3.32 8.59 -10.87
N GLU A 50 -4.60 8.43 -10.55
CA GLU A 50 -5.15 8.87 -9.26
C GLU A 50 -4.50 8.15 -8.08
N LEU A 51 -4.36 6.83 -8.18
CA LEU A 51 -3.70 6.04 -7.15
C LEU A 51 -2.24 6.46 -6.94
N LYS A 52 -1.49 6.72 -8.01
CA LYS A 52 -0.11 7.20 -7.95
C LYS A 52 0.00 8.54 -7.23
N ASN A 53 -0.91 9.48 -7.52
CA ASN A 53 -0.94 10.77 -6.85
C ASN A 53 -1.26 10.63 -5.35
N ASN A 54 -2.21 9.77 -4.99
CA ASN A 54 -2.52 9.50 -3.58
C ASN A 54 -1.33 8.85 -2.84
N ILE A 55 -0.52 8.02 -3.51
CA ILE A 55 0.72 7.49 -2.92
C ILE A 55 1.75 8.62 -2.73
N VAL A 56 1.83 9.59 -3.63
CA VAL A 56 2.69 10.77 -3.47
C VAL A 56 2.31 11.54 -2.21
N ASP A 57 1.03 11.80 -2.00
CA ASP A 57 0.54 12.51 -0.80
C ASP A 57 0.91 11.75 0.48
N GLN A 58 0.76 10.44 0.48
CA GLN A 58 1.14 9.60 1.61
C GLN A 58 2.66 9.63 1.86
N ILE A 59 3.48 9.57 0.80
CA ILE A 59 4.95 9.68 0.91
C ILE A 59 5.34 11.03 1.50
N LEU A 60 4.77 12.14 0.99
CA LEU A 60 5.06 13.48 1.47
C LEU A 60 4.69 13.65 2.94
N TYR A 61 3.54 13.09 3.36
CA TYR A 61 3.11 13.09 4.75
C TYR A 61 4.17 12.47 5.68
N PHE A 62 4.73 11.33 5.30
CA PHE A 62 5.75 10.65 6.10
C PHE A 62 7.14 11.29 6.00
N VAL A 63 7.56 11.75 4.83
CA VAL A 63 8.87 12.38 4.61
C VAL A 63 8.96 13.74 5.31
N GLN A 64 7.84 14.46 5.44
CA GLN A 64 7.74 15.70 6.22
C GLN A 64 7.59 15.46 7.73
N GLU A 65 7.56 14.18 8.15
CA GLU A 65 7.41 13.76 9.56
C GLU A 65 6.12 14.28 10.23
N LEU A 66 5.05 14.54 9.44
CA LEU A 66 3.77 15.03 9.95
C LEU A 66 3.08 14.06 10.91
N HIS A 67 3.41 12.77 10.80
CA HIS A 67 2.95 11.72 11.71
C HIS A 67 3.58 11.79 13.11
N LYS A 68 4.61 12.61 13.29
CA LYS A 68 5.27 12.81 14.58
C LYS A 68 4.67 14.04 15.26
N ASN A 69 3.75 13.85 16.21
CA ASN A 69 3.27 14.97 17.01
C ASN A 69 4.41 15.51 17.85
N LYS A 70 4.82 16.75 17.60
CA LYS A 70 5.58 17.52 18.56
C LYS A 70 4.64 17.86 19.71
N SER A 71 4.61 17.06 20.75
CA SER A 71 4.02 17.48 22.01
C SER A 71 4.86 18.64 22.54
N ASP A 72 4.30 19.84 22.45
CA ASP A 72 4.85 21.09 22.97
C ASP A 72 4.69 21.10 24.50
N SER A 73 5.30 20.13 25.18
CA SER A 73 5.39 20.07 26.63
C SER A 73 6.85 19.85 27.00
N GLY A 74 7.52 20.96 27.20
CA GLY A 74 8.93 21.06 27.55
C GLY A 74 9.30 20.51 28.92
N VAL A 75 9.18 19.23 29.19
CA VAL A 75 9.73 18.62 30.41
C VAL A 75 10.28 17.20 30.26
N THR A 76 9.95 16.42 29.26
CA THR A 76 10.60 15.10 29.04
C THR A 76 10.82 14.84 27.56
N GLY A 77 12.06 14.57 27.17
CA GLY A 77 12.48 14.33 25.79
C GLY A 77 11.99 13.00 25.18
N GLU A 78 10.83 12.54 25.56
CA GLU A 78 10.12 11.43 24.93
C GLU A 78 9.13 12.00 23.94
N THR A 79 9.48 11.95 22.65
CA THR A 79 8.53 12.08 21.54
C THR A 79 7.52 10.96 21.68
N THR A 80 6.37 11.23 22.30
CA THR A 80 5.23 10.32 22.20
C THR A 80 4.79 10.35 20.75
N LEU A 81 5.16 9.31 20.01
CA LEU A 81 4.67 9.07 18.67
C LEU A 81 3.15 8.81 18.78
N SER A 82 2.35 9.86 18.64
CA SER A 82 0.95 9.72 18.28
C SER A 82 0.94 9.25 16.83
N GLY A 83 1.30 7.98 16.64
CA GLY A 83 1.49 7.45 15.31
C GLY A 83 0.15 7.35 14.61
N ASP A 84 -0.03 8.15 13.57
CA ASP A 84 -1.09 7.91 12.61
C ASP A 84 -0.86 6.56 11.95
N PHE A 85 -1.95 5.86 11.67
CA PHE A 85 -1.88 4.56 11.04
C PHE A 85 -1.40 4.69 9.59
N MET A 86 -0.43 3.88 9.19
CA MET A 86 0.00 3.77 7.78
C MET A 86 -0.82 2.72 7.00
N HIS A 87 -1.82 2.11 7.66
CA HIS A 87 -2.61 1.05 7.05
C HIS A 87 -3.44 1.58 5.90
N THR A 88 -3.48 0.82 4.82
CA THR A 88 -3.99 1.25 3.52
C THR A 88 -5.02 0.28 2.97
N VAL A 89 -6.05 0.80 2.34
CA VAL A 89 -7.01 0.03 1.54
C VAL A 89 -6.77 0.30 0.06
N ILE A 90 -6.74 -0.75 -0.75
CA ILE A 90 -6.69 -0.64 -2.21
C ILE A 90 -7.95 -1.26 -2.79
N TYR A 91 -8.88 -0.42 -3.19
CA TYR A 91 -10.11 -0.83 -3.86
C TYR A 91 -9.90 -1.07 -5.35
N GLY A 92 -10.54 -2.07 -5.89
CA GLY A 92 -10.61 -2.29 -7.32
C GLY A 92 -10.81 -3.73 -7.74
N PRO A 93 -11.12 -3.96 -9.03
CA PRO A 93 -11.37 -5.27 -9.57
C PRO A 93 -10.12 -6.16 -9.60
N PRO A 94 -10.26 -7.48 -9.74
CA PRO A 94 -9.13 -8.38 -9.86
C PRO A 94 -8.31 -8.08 -11.12
N GLY A 95 -7.03 -8.37 -11.08
CA GLY A 95 -6.14 -8.15 -12.23
C GLY A 95 -5.65 -6.71 -12.44
N THR A 96 -6.05 -5.75 -11.61
CA THR A 96 -5.62 -4.34 -11.72
C THR A 96 -4.25 -4.04 -11.10
N GLY A 97 -3.48 -5.04 -10.70
CA GLY A 97 -2.11 -4.83 -10.19
C GLY A 97 -2.01 -4.47 -8.71
N LYS A 98 -3.08 -4.60 -7.90
CA LYS A 98 -3.08 -4.25 -6.47
C LYS A 98 -1.94 -4.88 -5.67
N THR A 99 -1.62 -6.14 -5.94
CA THR A 99 -0.51 -6.85 -5.28
C THR A 99 0.85 -6.23 -5.61
N GLU A 100 1.07 -5.85 -6.86
CA GLU A 100 2.34 -5.24 -7.28
C GLU A 100 2.51 -3.84 -6.68
N ILE A 101 1.43 -3.05 -6.65
CA ILE A 101 1.43 -1.76 -5.96
C ILE A 101 1.75 -1.92 -4.48
N ALA A 102 1.12 -2.87 -3.80
CA ALA A 102 1.37 -3.12 -2.39
C ALA A 102 2.84 -3.51 -2.10
N LYS A 103 3.47 -4.29 -2.99
CA LYS A 103 4.90 -4.60 -2.90
C LYS A 103 5.76 -3.35 -3.08
N MET A 104 5.45 -2.52 -4.08
CA MET A 104 6.18 -1.27 -4.33
C MET A 104 6.05 -0.31 -3.16
N MET A 105 4.87 -0.17 -2.59
CA MET A 105 4.66 0.61 -1.37
C MET A 105 5.54 0.10 -0.22
N GLY A 106 5.57 -1.21 0.02
CA GLY A 106 6.43 -1.81 1.04
C GLY A 106 7.91 -1.49 0.84
N ASN A 107 8.39 -1.54 -0.41
CA ASN A 107 9.77 -1.17 -0.76
C ASN A 107 10.03 0.33 -0.53
N ILE A 108 9.12 1.21 -0.94
CA ILE A 108 9.20 2.66 -0.73
C ILE A 108 9.29 2.96 0.77
N TYR A 109 8.36 2.43 1.59
CA TYR A 109 8.32 2.72 3.03
C TYR A 109 9.49 2.13 3.81
N SER A 110 10.05 1.02 3.35
CA SER A 110 11.31 0.49 3.89
C SER A 110 12.49 1.40 3.57
N LYS A 111 12.60 1.88 2.32
CA LYS A 111 13.70 2.78 1.90
C LYS A 111 13.59 4.19 2.51
N ILE A 112 12.38 4.66 2.84
CA ILE A 112 12.17 5.89 3.64
C ILE A 112 12.69 5.68 5.07
N GLY A 113 12.67 4.45 5.58
CA GLY A 113 13.09 4.10 6.94
C GLY A 113 11.92 4.01 7.94
N ILE A 114 10.68 3.96 7.47
CA ILE A 114 9.49 3.76 8.31
C ILE A 114 9.35 2.28 8.67
N LEU A 115 9.53 1.39 7.69
CA LEU A 115 9.56 -0.05 7.89
C LEU A 115 11.00 -0.53 7.96
N ASN A 116 11.34 -1.29 9.00
CA ASN A 116 12.73 -1.62 9.28
C ASN A 116 13.27 -2.86 8.53
N LYS A 117 12.39 -3.73 8.01
CA LYS A 117 12.79 -4.96 7.31
C LYS A 117 12.43 -4.98 5.82
N GLY A 118 11.42 -4.24 5.40
CA GLY A 118 10.93 -4.26 4.01
C GLY A 118 10.37 -5.61 3.55
N THR A 119 10.00 -6.49 4.49
CA THR A 119 9.38 -7.77 4.18
C THR A 119 7.97 -7.56 3.62
N PHE A 120 7.57 -8.42 2.68
CA PHE A 120 6.22 -8.42 2.13
C PHE A 120 5.59 -9.81 2.31
N LYS A 121 4.51 -9.87 3.09
CA LYS A 121 3.78 -11.11 3.35
C LYS A 121 2.39 -11.00 2.78
N LYS A 122 2.12 -11.76 1.70
CA LYS A 122 0.78 -11.91 1.14
C LYS A 122 0.04 -13.03 1.85
N VAL A 123 -1.19 -12.78 2.27
CA VAL A 123 -2.07 -13.74 2.93
C VAL A 123 -3.49 -13.65 2.40
N THR A 124 -4.22 -14.74 2.59
CA THR A 124 -5.65 -14.90 2.31
C THR A 124 -6.38 -15.35 3.57
N ARG A 125 -7.70 -15.53 3.50
CA ARG A 125 -8.50 -16.07 4.61
C ARG A 125 -7.92 -17.38 5.19
N SER A 126 -7.47 -18.29 4.35
CA SER A 126 -6.95 -19.58 4.78
C SER A 126 -5.66 -19.49 5.62
N ASP A 127 -4.91 -18.39 5.45
CA ASP A 127 -3.67 -18.18 6.21
C ASP A 127 -3.93 -17.60 7.61
N LEU A 128 -5.06 -16.93 7.79
CA LEU A 128 -5.44 -16.23 9.03
C LEU A 128 -6.40 -17.03 9.89
N ILE A 129 -7.37 -17.71 9.28
CA ILE A 129 -8.42 -18.44 10.00
C ILE A 129 -8.03 -19.92 10.15
N ALA A 130 -8.23 -20.44 11.36
CA ALA A 130 -8.01 -21.86 11.67
C ALA A 130 -9.30 -22.67 11.55
N GLY A 131 -9.15 -24.00 11.54
CA GLY A 131 -10.29 -24.93 11.45
C GLY A 131 -10.92 -25.31 12.80
N TYR A 132 -10.33 -24.88 13.93
CA TYR A 132 -10.78 -25.24 15.28
C TYR A 132 -10.93 -24.01 16.16
N LEU A 133 -11.88 -24.06 17.09
CA LEU A 133 -12.14 -22.98 18.05
C LEU A 133 -10.88 -22.67 18.89
N GLY A 134 -10.64 -21.38 19.12
CA GLY A 134 -9.51 -20.90 19.92
C GLY A 134 -8.15 -20.89 19.21
N GLN A 135 -8.05 -21.37 17.97
CA GLN A 135 -6.81 -21.40 17.21
C GLN A 135 -6.66 -20.23 16.22
N THR A 136 -7.76 -19.58 15.86
CA THR A 136 -7.74 -18.47 14.88
C THR A 136 -6.96 -17.28 15.41
N ALA A 137 -7.17 -16.85 16.66
CA ALA A 137 -6.43 -15.74 17.25
C ALA A 137 -4.92 -16.01 17.30
N ILE A 138 -4.52 -17.24 17.65
CA ILE A 138 -3.10 -17.64 17.69
C ILE A 138 -2.51 -17.54 16.29
N LYS A 139 -3.15 -18.15 15.31
CA LYS A 139 -2.71 -18.16 13.90
C LYS A 139 -2.61 -16.75 13.33
N THR A 140 -3.62 -15.90 13.58
CA THR A 140 -3.64 -14.51 13.14
C THR A 140 -2.49 -13.71 13.77
N ARG A 141 -2.24 -13.87 15.09
CA ARG A 141 -1.12 -13.19 15.76
C ARG A 141 0.23 -13.66 15.23
N ASP A 142 0.39 -14.92 14.91
CA ASP A 142 1.65 -15.44 14.36
C ASP A 142 1.91 -14.86 12.97
N VAL A 143 0.89 -14.76 12.11
CA VAL A 143 0.98 -14.10 10.80
C VAL A 143 1.37 -12.62 10.94
N ILE A 144 0.77 -11.90 11.90
CA ILE A 144 1.13 -10.50 12.20
C ILE A 144 2.59 -10.40 12.63
N LYS A 145 3.06 -11.26 13.56
CA LYS A 145 4.45 -11.28 14.03
C LYS A 145 5.45 -11.52 12.90
N GLU A 146 5.14 -12.42 11.98
CA GLU A 146 6.00 -12.71 10.82
C GLU A 146 6.10 -11.52 9.86
N ALA A 147 5.08 -10.67 9.80
CA ALA A 147 5.04 -9.48 8.96
C ALA A 147 5.66 -8.22 9.61
N LEU A 148 6.01 -8.27 10.90
CA LEU A 148 6.57 -7.12 11.61
C LEU A 148 7.84 -6.59 10.95
N GLY A 149 7.90 -5.30 10.80
CA GLY A 149 8.97 -4.58 10.09
C GLY A 149 8.72 -4.41 8.61
N GLY A 150 7.58 -4.90 8.10
CA GLY A 150 7.22 -4.87 6.69
C GLY A 150 5.75 -4.68 6.43
N VAL A 151 5.30 -5.23 5.33
CA VAL A 151 3.92 -5.17 4.85
C VAL A 151 3.22 -6.52 5.01
N LEU A 152 2.06 -6.50 5.65
CA LEU A 152 1.08 -7.58 5.59
C LEU A 152 0.02 -7.22 4.54
N PHE A 153 0.01 -7.94 3.44
CA PHE A 153 -0.97 -7.75 2.37
C PHE A 153 -2.06 -8.81 2.46
N ILE A 154 -3.30 -8.38 2.70
CA ILE A 154 -4.47 -9.26 2.77
C ILE A 154 -5.27 -9.08 1.49
N ASP A 155 -5.19 -10.06 0.61
CA ASP A 155 -5.94 -10.07 -0.64
C ASP A 155 -7.36 -10.55 -0.39
N GLU A 156 -8.34 -9.93 -1.07
CA GLU A 156 -9.77 -10.24 -0.91
C GLU A 156 -10.22 -10.23 0.57
N ALA A 157 -9.79 -9.19 1.32
CA ALA A 157 -10.01 -9.11 2.76
C ALA A 157 -11.49 -9.18 3.19
N TYR A 158 -12.43 -8.89 2.29
CA TYR A 158 -13.86 -9.12 2.52
C TYR A 158 -14.19 -10.59 2.83
N ALA A 159 -13.37 -11.54 2.35
CA ALA A 159 -13.54 -12.95 2.67
C ALA A 159 -13.29 -13.28 4.15
N LEU A 160 -12.64 -12.41 4.92
CA LEU A 160 -12.43 -12.59 6.37
C LEU A 160 -13.71 -12.44 7.15
N GLY A 161 -14.70 -11.69 6.66
CA GLY A 161 -15.98 -11.51 7.28
C GLY A 161 -17.14 -12.10 6.45
N ASN A 162 -18.35 -11.93 6.95
CA ASN A 162 -19.58 -12.17 6.22
C ASN A 162 -20.67 -11.17 6.66
N THR A 163 -21.69 -10.98 5.85
CA THR A 163 -22.78 -10.05 6.12
C THR A 163 -23.60 -10.45 7.35
N ASP A 164 -23.70 -11.74 7.64
CA ASP A 164 -24.50 -12.26 8.74
C ASP A 164 -23.85 -12.13 10.12
N LYS A 165 -22.54 -11.84 10.16
CA LYS A 165 -21.72 -11.68 11.39
C LYS A 165 -21.81 -12.87 12.36
N LYS A 166 -22.22 -14.04 11.88
CA LYS A 166 -22.43 -15.24 12.71
C LYS A 166 -21.21 -16.16 12.80
N ASP A 167 -20.21 -15.93 11.94
CA ASP A 167 -18.98 -16.74 11.92
C ASP A 167 -18.06 -16.33 13.06
N ILE A 168 -17.98 -17.17 14.07
CA ILE A 168 -17.15 -16.96 15.26
C ILE A 168 -15.66 -16.87 14.87
N PHE A 169 -15.20 -17.65 13.90
CA PHE A 169 -13.81 -17.65 13.43
C PHE A 169 -13.46 -16.32 12.74
N SER A 170 -14.37 -15.80 11.91
CA SER A 170 -14.23 -14.49 11.29
C SER A 170 -14.14 -13.39 12.34
N LYS A 171 -14.99 -13.44 13.36
CA LYS A 171 -14.98 -12.46 14.47
C LYS A 171 -13.65 -12.52 15.21
N GLU A 172 -13.19 -13.70 15.63
CA GLU A 172 -11.93 -13.89 16.33
C GLU A 172 -10.74 -13.37 15.50
N CYS A 173 -10.72 -13.63 14.19
CA CYS A 173 -9.69 -13.12 13.27
C CYS A 173 -9.70 -11.60 13.20
N ILE A 174 -10.86 -10.99 12.93
CA ILE A 174 -11.00 -9.54 12.74
C ILE A 174 -10.68 -8.77 14.02
N ASP A 175 -11.14 -9.24 15.18
CA ASP A 175 -10.85 -8.63 16.47
C ASP A 175 -9.34 -8.71 16.78
N THR A 176 -8.69 -9.85 16.51
CA THR A 176 -7.25 -10.03 16.67
C THR A 176 -6.45 -9.14 15.71
N LEU A 177 -6.91 -8.99 14.46
CA LEU A 177 -6.30 -8.05 13.52
C LEU A 177 -6.40 -6.62 14.04
N CYS A 178 -7.59 -6.20 14.51
CA CYS A 178 -7.82 -4.86 15.03
C CYS A 178 -6.90 -4.51 16.21
N GLU A 179 -6.68 -5.47 17.13
CA GLU A 179 -5.70 -5.37 18.22
C GLU A 179 -4.28 -5.22 17.66
N GLY A 180 -3.87 -6.15 16.79
CA GLY A 180 -2.53 -6.17 16.21
C GLY A 180 -2.15 -4.94 15.39
N LEU A 181 -3.13 -4.32 14.69
CA LEU A 181 -2.97 -3.06 13.97
C LEU A 181 -2.61 -1.92 14.93
N SER A 182 -3.21 -1.88 16.12
CA SER A 182 -2.95 -0.84 17.11
C SER A 182 -1.60 -1.03 17.79
N ASP A 183 -1.30 -2.27 18.19
CA ASP A 183 -0.10 -2.58 18.96
C ASP A 183 1.18 -2.43 18.14
N ASN A 184 1.08 -2.56 16.81
CA ASN A 184 2.25 -2.59 15.92
C ASN A 184 2.24 -1.44 14.90
N LYS A 185 1.47 -0.39 15.11
CA LYS A 185 1.25 0.72 14.16
C LYS A 185 2.53 1.40 13.66
N GLU A 186 3.60 1.37 14.44
CA GLU A 186 4.87 2.03 14.12
C GLU A 186 5.79 1.15 13.24
N ASN A 187 5.58 -0.15 13.21
CA ASN A 187 6.49 -1.10 12.55
C ASN A 187 5.75 -2.16 11.72
N LEU A 188 4.51 -1.91 11.39
CA LEU A 188 3.70 -2.78 10.54
C LEU A 188 2.78 -1.94 9.65
N MET A 189 2.89 -2.13 8.35
CA MET A 189 1.92 -1.63 7.40
C MET A 189 1.01 -2.77 6.98
N VAL A 190 -0.29 -2.62 7.21
CA VAL A 190 -1.28 -3.58 6.67
C VAL A 190 -1.94 -2.95 5.45
N ILE A 191 -1.91 -3.67 4.34
CA ILE A 191 -2.59 -3.29 3.10
C ILE A 191 -3.66 -4.32 2.83
N ILE A 192 -4.92 -3.90 2.79
CA ILE A 192 -6.03 -4.77 2.39
C ILE A 192 -6.50 -4.42 0.99
N ALA A 193 -6.91 -5.43 0.25
CA ALA A 193 -7.39 -5.27 -1.11
C ALA A 193 -8.72 -5.99 -1.34
N GLY A 194 -9.57 -5.41 -2.19
CA GLY A 194 -10.86 -5.98 -2.56
C GLY A 194 -11.80 -4.99 -3.22
N TYR A 195 -13.02 -5.41 -3.44
CA TYR A 195 -14.08 -4.51 -3.91
C TYR A 195 -14.59 -3.62 -2.77
N GLU A 196 -14.90 -2.37 -3.09
CA GLU A 196 -15.28 -1.37 -2.09
C GLU A 196 -16.55 -1.76 -1.32
N THR A 197 -17.59 -2.20 -2.03
CA THR A 197 -18.87 -2.61 -1.42
C THR A 197 -18.67 -3.79 -0.47
N GLU A 198 -18.00 -4.84 -0.95
CA GLU A 198 -17.77 -6.07 -0.18
C GLU A 198 -16.87 -5.82 1.04
N LEU A 199 -15.84 -4.97 0.91
CA LEU A 199 -14.99 -4.59 2.05
C LEU A 199 -15.78 -3.80 3.10
N ASN A 200 -16.64 -2.88 2.68
CA ASN A 200 -17.50 -2.14 3.62
C ASN A 200 -18.47 -3.07 4.32
N ASP A 201 -19.16 -3.93 3.59
CA ASP A 201 -20.23 -4.77 4.13
C ASP A 201 -19.69 -5.94 4.97
N CYS A 202 -18.60 -6.58 4.54
CA CYS A 202 -18.10 -7.81 5.15
C CYS A 202 -16.91 -7.60 6.08
N PHE A 203 -16.11 -6.53 5.93
CA PHE A 203 -14.90 -6.31 6.71
C PHE A 203 -15.03 -5.12 7.68
N PHE A 204 -15.26 -3.91 7.19
CA PHE A 204 -15.33 -2.73 8.03
C PHE A 204 -16.55 -2.72 8.95
N ASN A 205 -17.71 -3.15 8.46
CA ASN A 205 -18.92 -3.26 9.28
C ASN A 205 -18.83 -4.34 10.37
N TYR A 206 -17.83 -5.23 10.31
CA TYR A 206 -17.64 -6.26 11.32
C TYR A 206 -17.12 -5.69 12.63
N ASN A 207 -16.18 -4.74 12.55
CA ASN A 207 -15.63 -4.04 13.70
C ASN A 207 -15.38 -2.56 13.33
N GLN A 208 -16.14 -1.66 13.96
CA GLN A 208 -16.06 -0.21 13.71
C GLN A 208 -14.66 0.38 13.96
N GLY A 209 -13.87 -0.26 14.83
CA GLY A 209 -12.49 0.15 15.08
C GLY A 209 -11.55 -0.01 13.88
N LEU A 210 -11.88 -0.87 12.90
CA LEU A 210 -11.07 -1.03 11.70
C LEU A 210 -11.11 0.21 10.82
N ASP A 211 -12.27 0.84 10.69
CA ASP A 211 -12.46 2.00 9.82
C ASP A 211 -11.51 3.15 10.18
N SER A 212 -11.34 3.41 11.47
CA SER A 212 -10.43 4.45 11.98
C SER A 212 -8.94 4.11 11.84
N ARG A 213 -8.58 2.85 11.62
CA ARG A 213 -7.19 2.40 11.46
C ARG A 213 -6.73 2.37 10.02
N PHE A 214 -7.65 2.25 9.06
CA PHE A 214 -7.39 2.29 7.63
C PHE A 214 -7.71 3.68 7.07
N THR A 215 -6.85 4.64 7.36
CA THR A 215 -7.03 6.05 7.00
C THR A 215 -6.72 6.33 5.53
N TRP A 216 -5.83 5.54 4.92
CA TRP A 216 -5.43 5.68 3.53
C TRP A 216 -6.26 4.77 2.64
N ARG A 217 -6.99 5.35 1.69
CA ARG A 217 -7.91 4.62 0.81
C ARG A 217 -7.66 5.00 -0.63
N PHE A 218 -7.21 4.04 -1.41
CA PHE A 218 -6.86 4.21 -2.80
C PHE A 218 -7.79 3.40 -3.68
N LYS A 219 -8.09 3.93 -4.87
CA LYS A 219 -8.88 3.21 -5.88
C LYS A 219 -8.01 2.95 -7.11
N THR A 220 -8.10 1.73 -7.64
CA THR A 220 -7.56 1.42 -8.95
C THR A 220 -8.66 1.59 -9.97
N ASP A 221 -8.39 2.36 -11.01
CA ASP A 221 -9.28 2.50 -12.14
C ASP A 221 -9.26 1.24 -13.01
N ASN A 222 -10.33 1.07 -13.79
CA ASN A 222 -10.31 0.10 -14.86
C ASN A 222 -9.34 0.57 -15.95
N TYR A 223 -8.57 -0.35 -16.50
CA TYR A 223 -7.71 -0.05 -17.62
C TYR A 223 -8.53 0.31 -18.86
N SER A 224 -8.13 1.36 -19.55
CA SER A 224 -8.63 1.64 -20.89
C SER A 224 -8.11 0.60 -21.89
N SER A 225 -8.73 0.53 -23.08
CA SER A 225 -8.23 -0.34 -24.16
C SER A 225 -6.79 0.02 -24.56
N GLU A 226 -6.44 1.30 -24.49
CA GLU A 226 -5.07 1.77 -24.73
C GLU A 226 -4.09 1.30 -23.64
N ASP A 227 -4.50 1.33 -22.36
CA ASP A 227 -3.68 0.83 -21.26
C ASP A 227 -3.46 -0.67 -21.38
N LEU A 228 -4.50 -1.44 -21.69
CA LEU A 228 -4.41 -2.88 -21.92
C LEU A 228 -3.44 -3.21 -23.06
N TYR A 229 -3.50 -2.43 -24.16
CA TYR A 229 -2.55 -2.59 -25.27
C TYR A 229 -1.11 -2.29 -24.82
N LYS A 230 -0.88 -1.20 -24.09
CA LYS A 230 0.45 -0.86 -23.54
C LYS A 230 0.97 -1.95 -22.59
N ILE A 231 0.09 -2.50 -21.74
CA ILE A 231 0.45 -3.61 -20.83
C ILE A 231 0.83 -4.85 -21.64
N PHE A 232 0.06 -5.19 -22.66
CA PHE A 232 0.36 -6.31 -23.55
C PHE A 232 1.72 -6.15 -24.23
N VAL A 233 1.96 -4.99 -24.87
CA VAL A 233 3.23 -4.68 -25.54
C VAL A 233 4.40 -4.77 -24.57
N LYS A 234 4.24 -4.21 -23.36
CA LYS A 234 5.27 -4.30 -22.32
C LYS A 234 5.57 -5.76 -21.97
N LYS A 235 4.55 -6.59 -21.74
CA LYS A 235 4.72 -8.00 -21.41
C LYS A 235 5.41 -8.79 -22.54
N VAL A 236 5.06 -8.52 -23.78
CA VAL A 236 5.72 -9.15 -24.94
C VAL A 236 7.20 -8.81 -24.97
N ARG A 237 7.57 -7.54 -24.72
CA ARG A 237 8.96 -7.11 -24.66
C ARG A 237 9.72 -7.71 -23.46
N ASP A 238 9.08 -7.77 -22.29
CA ASP A 238 9.68 -8.31 -21.07
C ASP A 238 10.09 -9.80 -21.22
N ILE A 239 9.38 -10.56 -22.09
CA ILE A 239 9.73 -11.95 -22.42
C ILE A 239 10.68 -12.08 -23.62
N GLY A 240 11.20 -10.96 -24.13
CA GLY A 240 12.17 -10.92 -25.23
C GLY A 240 11.55 -11.09 -26.62
N TRP A 241 10.25 -10.87 -26.76
CA TRP A 241 9.56 -10.94 -28.06
C TRP A 241 9.32 -9.54 -28.63
N GLU A 242 9.25 -9.45 -29.94
CA GLU A 242 8.89 -8.23 -30.67
C GLU A 242 7.55 -8.42 -31.40
N LEU A 243 6.76 -7.37 -31.41
CA LEU A 243 5.53 -7.36 -32.21
C LEU A 243 5.86 -7.08 -33.66
N HIS A 244 5.32 -7.88 -34.57
CA HIS A 244 5.44 -7.62 -36.01
C HIS A 244 4.82 -6.26 -36.37
N GLU A 245 5.39 -5.56 -37.37
CA GLU A 245 4.95 -4.20 -37.73
C GLU A 245 3.48 -4.10 -38.11
N GLU A 246 2.93 -5.12 -38.77
CA GLU A 246 1.52 -5.18 -39.15
C GLU A 246 0.57 -5.26 -37.94
N SER A 247 1.03 -5.81 -36.82
CA SER A 247 0.24 -5.85 -35.56
C SER A 247 0.23 -4.52 -34.79
N LYS A 248 1.06 -3.54 -35.21
CA LYS A 248 1.05 -2.18 -34.61
C LYS A 248 -0.05 -1.30 -35.19
N ILE A 249 -0.72 -1.69 -36.28
CA ILE A 249 -1.63 -0.84 -37.07
C ILE A 249 -3.08 -0.92 -36.56
N THR A 250 -3.46 -1.93 -35.80
CA THR A 250 -4.82 -2.04 -35.26
C THR A 250 -4.89 -1.49 -33.84
N SER A 251 -5.03 -0.16 -33.75
CA SER A 251 -5.50 0.51 -32.51
C SER A 251 -6.96 0.18 -32.16
N ASP A 252 -7.63 -0.62 -32.97
CA ASP A 252 -9.00 -1.07 -32.76
C ASP A 252 -9.04 -2.44 -32.06
N PHE A 253 -8.69 -2.45 -30.79
CA PHE A 253 -9.02 -3.56 -29.90
C PHE A 253 -10.53 -3.61 -29.54
N SER A 254 -11.36 -2.73 -30.12
CA SER A 254 -12.80 -2.70 -29.91
C SER A 254 -13.55 -3.93 -30.44
N PHE A 255 -12.88 -4.82 -31.17
CA PHE A 255 -13.47 -6.04 -31.72
C PHE A 255 -13.21 -7.33 -30.93
N LEU A 256 -12.52 -7.26 -29.77
CA LEU A 256 -12.12 -8.46 -28.98
C LEU A 256 -12.66 -8.47 -27.55
N ILE A 257 -13.66 -7.63 -27.24
CA ILE A 257 -14.38 -7.69 -25.96
C ILE A 257 -15.87 -7.92 -26.25
#